data_efd3f44d4c6872d6145600d4a6d96ce4
#
_entry.id   efd3f44d4c6872d6145600d4a6d96ce4
#
_cell.length_a   1.000
_cell.length_b   1.000
_cell.length_c   1.000
_cell.angle_alpha   90.00
_cell.angle_beta   90.00
_cell.angle_gamma   90.00
#
_symmetry.space_group_name_H-M   'P 1'
#
loop_
_entity.id
_entity.type
_entity.pdbx_description
1 polymer ?
#
loop_
_entity_poly.entity_id
_entity_poly.type
_entity_poly.pdbx_seq_one_letter_code
_entity_poly.pdbx_strand_id
1 'polypeptide(L)'
;RVGERACENGGAMTTVSVVGSTGSIGTQALEVAAAEPHRFDVVALAAHRSVDALAAQARAVHPEVVAIGDADLAAELKEQVPAGTQVLAGADGLAEVATRADVVVNAVDSFAGLPVTLAALQAGRRLALANKQSLIAAGPVVQPYRATPGAELVPVDSEHCAIHQCLAAGGPVARIVITASGGPFRGRSADELRHVTVEQALAHPTWSMGPQNTIDSSTLMNKGLEVIEAHELFGLDYDAVEVVVHPQSIVHSMVEFTDGATLAQLSMPDMRMAIGYAMAWPDRIATPFGRIDWNALSRLDFAPPDTEAFPCLALAYAAGRQGGGAPAWLVA
;
A
#
# COMPACT_ATOMS: atom_id res chain seq x y z
N ARG A 1 34.08 0.45 8.82
CA ARG A 1 33.65 -0.86 8.29
C ARG A 1 32.16 -0.93 8.52
N VAL A 2 31.38 -0.69 7.48
CA VAL A 2 29.96 -1.00 7.45
C VAL A 2 29.90 -2.54 7.41
N GLY A 3 29.45 -3.14 8.52
CA GLY A 3 29.49 -4.59 8.70
C GLY A 3 28.58 -5.29 7.73
N GLU A 4 29.13 -6.25 7.00
CA GLU A 4 28.45 -7.41 6.48
C GLU A 4 27.78 -8.14 7.67
N ARG A 5 26.53 -7.85 7.95
CA ARG A 5 25.68 -8.83 8.61
C ARG A 5 25.24 -9.78 7.48
N ALA A 6 26.04 -10.79 7.23
CA ALA A 6 25.63 -11.95 6.48
C ALA A 6 24.33 -12.47 7.11
N CYS A 7 23.31 -12.68 6.28
CA CYS A 7 22.12 -13.42 6.66
C CYS A 7 22.50 -14.90 6.92
N GLU A 8 23.09 -15.18 8.06
CA GLU A 8 23.20 -16.51 8.67
C GLU A 8 22.14 -16.59 9.77
N ASN A 9 20.88 -16.59 9.37
CA ASN A 9 19.81 -17.08 10.23
C ASN A 9 19.10 -18.19 9.46
N GLY A 10 19.39 -19.46 9.83
CA GLY A 10 18.51 -20.59 9.65
C GLY A 10 17.23 -20.42 10.49
N GLY A 11 16.60 -19.27 10.40
CA GLY A 11 15.30 -18.97 10.98
C GLY A 11 14.21 -19.65 10.15
N ALA A 12 13.09 -20.01 10.78
CA ALA A 12 11.89 -20.45 10.08
C ALA A 12 11.49 -19.43 9.01
N MET A 13 11.02 -19.87 7.84
CA MET A 13 10.49 -19.00 6.79
C MET A 13 9.33 -18.19 7.36
N THR A 14 9.25 -16.93 6.96
CA THR A 14 8.13 -16.05 7.32
C THR A 14 6.90 -16.47 6.53
N THR A 15 5.84 -16.87 7.23
CA THR A 15 4.57 -17.22 6.60
C THR A 15 3.84 -15.94 6.12
N VAL A 16 3.18 -16.04 4.96
CA VAL A 16 2.50 -14.90 4.32
C VAL A 16 1.07 -15.27 3.93
N SER A 17 0.12 -14.42 4.32
CA SER A 17 -1.24 -14.41 3.80
C SER A 17 -1.40 -13.25 2.81
N VAL A 18 -1.97 -13.50 1.63
CA VAL A 18 -2.25 -12.44 0.64
C VAL A 18 -3.76 -12.36 0.42
N VAL A 19 -4.39 -11.31 0.99
CA VAL A 19 -5.82 -11.05 0.82
C VAL A 19 -6.03 -10.03 -0.26
N GLY A 20 -6.77 -10.39 -1.31
CA GLY A 20 -6.81 -9.65 -2.60
C GLY A 20 -5.71 -10.13 -3.56
N SER A 21 -5.34 -11.41 -3.51
CA SER A 21 -4.18 -11.99 -4.22
C SER A 21 -4.26 -11.87 -5.74
N THR A 22 -5.45 -11.79 -6.31
CA THR A 22 -5.68 -11.68 -7.77
C THR A 22 -5.65 -10.25 -8.30
N GLY A 23 -5.61 -9.26 -7.41
CA GLY A 23 -5.45 -7.84 -7.77
C GLY A 23 -4.01 -7.45 -8.09
N SER A 24 -3.81 -6.21 -8.52
CA SER A 24 -2.48 -5.69 -8.92
C SER A 24 -1.43 -5.81 -7.81
N ILE A 25 -1.75 -5.43 -6.57
CA ILE A 25 -0.83 -5.53 -5.45
C ILE A 25 -0.64 -6.99 -5.03
N GLY A 26 -1.73 -7.78 -4.99
CA GLY A 26 -1.67 -9.18 -4.59
C GLY A 26 -0.79 -10.03 -5.52
N THR A 27 -0.90 -9.84 -6.84
CA THR A 27 -0.04 -10.53 -7.81
C THR A 27 1.43 -10.14 -7.64
N GLN A 28 1.71 -8.86 -7.42
CA GLN A 28 3.07 -8.39 -7.16
C GLN A 28 3.62 -8.91 -5.81
N ALA A 29 2.77 -9.09 -4.79
CA ALA A 29 3.19 -9.72 -3.53
C ALA A 29 3.61 -11.18 -3.73
N LEU A 30 2.90 -11.92 -4.60
CA LEU A 30 3.31 -13.28 -4.98
C LEU A 30 4.61 -13.30 -5.79
N GLU A 31 4.85 -12.31 -6.67
CA GLU A 31 6.13 -12.16 -7.37
C GLU A 31 7.28 -11.90 -6.39
N VAL A 32 7.06 -11.07 -5.38
CA VAL A 32 8.05 -10.81 -4.32
C VAL A 32 8.36 -12.09 -3.55
N ALA A 33 7.33 -12.83 -3.13
CA ALA A 33 7.51 -14.09 -2.42
C ALA A 33 8.27 -15.12 -3.27
N ALA A 34 7.92 -15.23 -4.55
CA ALA A 34 8.60 -16.13 -5.49
C ALA A 34 10.06 -15.74 -5.76
N ALA A 35 10.41 -14.45 -5.67
CA ALA A 35 11.79 -13.97 -5.81
C ALA A 35 12.65 -14.22 -4.56
N GLU A 36 12.03 -14.44 -3.40
CA GLU A 36 12.68 -14.69 -2.10
C GLU A 36 12.20 -16.04 -1.48
N PRO A 37 12.34 -17.18 -2.21
CA PRO A 37 11.70 -18.46 -1.85
C PRO A 37 12.26 -19.10 -0.56
N HIS A 38 13.42 -18.63 -0.08
CA HIS A 38 14.00 -19.08 1.18
C HIS A 38 13.56 -18.23 2.38
N ARG A 39 12.83 -17.13 2.12
CA ARG A 39 12.39 -16.18 3.13
C ARG A 39 10.89 -16.25 3.38
N PHE A 40 10.10 -16.39 2.32
CA PHE A 40 8.64 -16.34 2.41
C PHE A 40 7.99 -17.67 2.02
N ASP A 41 7.01 -18.06 2.83
CA ASP A 41 6.10 -19.18 2.56
C ASP A 41 4.66 -18.64 2.47
N VAL A 42 4.04 -18.75 1.30
CA VAL A 42 2.67 -18.26 1.06
C VAL A 42 1.69 -19.34 1.49
N VAL A 43 1.19 -19.24 2.72
CA VAL A 43 0.31 -20.24 3.35
C VAL A 43 -1.18 -19.97 3.12
N ALA A 44 -1.57 -18.75 2.75
CA ALA A 44 -2.97 -18.41 2.60
C ALA A 44 -3.20 -17.37 1.48
N LEU A 45 -4.26 -17.56 0.70
CA LEU A 45 -4.66 -16.65 -0.40
C LEU A 45 -6.15 -16.32 -0.29
N ALA A 46 -6.52 -15.12 -0.72
CA ALA A 46 -7.94 -14.79 -0.85
C ALA A 46 -8.22 -13.83 -2.01
N ALA A 47 -9.38 -14.01 -2.64
CA ALA A 47 -9.93 -13.13 -3.67
C ALA A 47 -11.43 -12.93 -3.45
N HIS A 48 -12.03 -11.92 -4.11
CA HIS A 48 -13.47 -11.70 -3.98
C HIS A 48 -14.29 -12.66 -4.88
N ARG A 49 -14.05 -12.66 -6.20
CA ARG A 49 -14.82 -13.43 -7.19
C ARG A 49 -13.99 -14.19 -8.22
N SER A 50 -12.70 -13.96 -8.28
CA SER A 50 -11.82 -14.47 -9.33
C SER A 50 -11.42 -15.93 -9.09
N VAL A 51 -12.35 -16.87 -9.27
CA VAL A 51 -12.15 -18.30 -8.99
C VAL A 51 -10.97 -18.85 -9.77
N ASP A 52 -10.96 -18.72 -11.12
CA ASP A 52 -9.93 -19.31 -11.97
C ASP A 52 -8.52 -18.78 -11.63
N ALA A 53 -8.42 -17.46 -11.40
CA ALA A 53 -7.14 -16.83 -11.04
C ALA A 53 -6.66 -17.29 -9.67
N LEU A 54 -7.55 -17.34 -8.66
CA LEU A 54 -7.22 -17.81 -7.32
C LEU A 54 -6.82 -19.29 -7.35
N ALA A 55 -7.52 -20.13 -8.08
CA ALA A 55 -7.20 -21.56 -8.24
C ALA A 55 -5.84 -21.75 -8.94
N ALA A 56 -5.53 -20.93 -9.96
CA ALA A 56 -4.23 -20.96 -10.62
C ALA A 56 -3.11 -20.56 -9.65
N GLN A 57 -3.30 -19.53 -8.84
CA GLN A 57 -2.36 -19.14 -7.78
C GLN A 57 -2.20 -20.25 -6.74
N ALA A 58 -3.30 -20.88 -6.28
CA ALA A 58 -3.26 -21.97 -5.31
C ALA A 58 -2.48 -23.20 -5.85
N ARG A 59 -2.61 -23.51 -7.15
CA ARG A 59 -1.80 -24.57 -7.78
C ARG A 59 -0.31 -24.22 -7.87
N ALA A 60 0.03 -22.94 -7.95
CA ALA A 60 1.42 -22.50 -8.04
C ALA A 60 2.14 -22.47 -6.68
N VAL A 61 1.46 -22.02 -5.62
CA VAL A 61 2.08 -21.80 -4.30
C VAL A 61 1.67 -22.86 -3.24
N HIS A 62 0.67 -23.72 -3.54
CA HIS A 62 0.18 -24.79 -2.64
C HIS A 62 -0.18 -24.30 -1.23
N PRO A 63 -1.05 -23.30 -1.06
CA PRO A 63 -1.38 -22.75 0.23
C PRO A 63 -2.19 -23.77 1.07
N GLU A 64 -2.12 -23.63 2.39
CA GLU A 64 -2.94 -24.41 3.33
C GLU A 64 -4.42 -24.04 3.22
N VAL A 65 -4.71 -22.74 3.00
CA VAL A 65 -6.07 -22.22 2.96
C VAL A 65 -6.24 -21.18 1.84
N VAL A 66 -7.41 -21.22 1.22
CA VAL A 66 -7.87 -20.15 0.31
C VAL A 66 -9.24 -19.65 0.75
N ALA A 67 -9.56 -18.39 0.47
CA ALA A 67 -10.90 -17.84 0.71
C ALA A 67 -11.43 -17.12 -0.51
N ILE A 68 -12.75 -17.25 -0.75
CA ILE A 68 -13.48 -16.52 -1.78
C ILE A 68 -14.54 -15.63 -1.13
N GLY A 69 -14.54 -14.31 -1.44
CA GLY A 69 -15.45 -13.35 -0.81
C GLY A 69 -16.91 -13.58 -1.18
N ASP A 70 -17.18 -13.97 -2.43
CA ASP A 70 -18.51 -14.38 -2.87
C ASP A 70 -18.73 -15.85 -2.48
N ALA A 71 -19.56 -16.08 -1.47
CA ALA A 71 -19.78 -17.41 -0.90
C ALA A 71 -20.41 -18.40 -1.90
N ASP A 72 -21.16 -17.92 -2.88
CA ASP A 72 -21.80 -18.77 -3.89
C ASP A 72 -20.77 -19.46 -4.82
N LEU A 73 -19.54 -18.92 -4.89
CA LEU A 73 -18.44 -19.45 -5.69
C LEU A 73 -17.55 -20.46 -4.94
N ALA A 74 -17.83 -20.72 -3.66
CA ALA A 74 -16.98 -21.58 -2.84
C ALA A 74 -16.93 -23.04 -3.34
N ALA A 75 -18.05 -23.57 -3.81
CA ALA A 75 -18.12 -24.92 -4.35
C ALA A 75 -17.29 -25.06 -5.63
N GLU A 76 -17.39 -24.10 -6.55
CA GLU A 76 -16.62 -24.03 -7.79
C GLU A 76 -15.11 -23.95 -7.51
N LEU A 77 -14.71 -23.09 -6.55
CA LEU A 77 -13.30 -22.95 -6.15
C LEU A 77 -12.77 -24.27 -5.58
N LYS A 78 -13.56 -24.96 -4.76
CA LYS A 78 -13.16 -26.22 -4.13
C LYS A 78 -12.83 -27.34 -5.14
N GLU A 79 -13.49 -27.35 -6.28
CA GLU A 79 -13.23 -28.30 -7.37
C GLU A 79 -11.91 -28.00 -8.11
N GLN A 80 -11.41 -26.76 -8.03
CA GLN A 80 -10.26 -26.29 -8.81
C GLN A 80 -8.95 -26.19 -8.02
N VAL A 81 -8.99 -26.15 -6.68
CA VAL A 81 -7.79 -26.03 -5.84
C VAL A 81 -7.14 -27.39 -5.58
N PRO A 82 -5.83 -27.41 -5.19
CA PRO A 82 -5.14 -28.63 -4.84
C PRO A 82 -5.84 -29.42 -3.71
N ALA A 83 -5.76 -30.74 -3.77
CA ALA A 83 -6.29 -31.61 -2.71
C ALA A 83 -5.59 -31.29 -1.38
N GLY A 84 -6.38 -31.12 -0.32
CA GLY A 84 -5.88 -30.72 1.02
C GLY A 84 -5.95 -29.25 1.32
N THR A 85 -6.08 -28.36 0.31
CA THR A 85 -6.29 -26.94 0.55
C THR A 85 -7.69 -26.70 1.15
N GLN A 86 -7.75 -26.04 2.31
CA GLN A 86 -9.00 -25.62 2.93
C GLN A 86 -9.62 -24.47 2.12
N VAL A 87 -10.92 -24.54 1.85
CA VAL A 87 -11.66 -23.44 1.19
C VAL A 87 -12.58 -22.78 2.20
N LEU A 88 -12.42 -21.49 2.39
CA LEU A 88 -13.27 -20.61 3.19
C LEU A 88 -14.09 -19.69 2.26
N ALA A 89 -15.16 -19.11 2.78
CA ALA A 89 -16.04 -18.26 2.00
C ALA A 89 -16.59 -17.06 2.78
N GLY A 90 -17.00 -16.02 2.06
CA GLY A 90 -17.60 -14.83 2.63
C GLY A 90 -16.61 -13.91 3.35
N ALA A 91 -17.15 -12.87 3.97
CA ALA A 91 -16.33 -11.87 4.68
C ALA A 91 -15.56 -12.50 5.86
N ASP A 92 -16.18 -13.42 6.58
CA ASP A 92 -15.54 -14.12 7.70
C ASP A 92 -14.37 -14.99 7.22
N GLY A 93 -14.50 -15.64 6.06
CA GLY A 93 -13.40 -16.38 5.44
C GLY A 93 -12.22 -15.50 5.06
N LEU A 94 -12.47 -14.31 4.52
CA LEU A 94 -11.41 -13.33 4.22
C LEU A 94 -10.70 -12.87 5.50
N ALA A 95 -11.46 -12.56 6.56
CA ALA A 95 -10.92 -12.16 7.84
C ALA A 95 -10.12 -13.30 8.51
N GLU A 96 -10.57 -14.55 8.41
CA GLU A 96 -9.87 -15.70 8.94
C GLU A 96 -8.51 -15.92 8.25
N VAL A 97 -8.43 -15.79 6.93
CA VAL A 97 -7.17 -15.86 6.18
C VAL A 97 -6.15 -14.84 6.71
N ALA A 98 -6.60 -13.67 7.14
CA ALA A 98 -5.73 -12.65 7.73
C ALA A 98 -5.15 -13.00 9.11
N THR A 99 -5.53 -14.13 9.70
CA THR A 99 -4.97 -14.58 11.00
C THR A 99 -3.98 -15.73 10.87
N ARG A 100 -3.83 -16.28 9.66
CA ARG A 100 -3.15 -17.58 9.41
C ARG A 100 -1.64 -17.49 9.25
N ALA A 101 -1.08 -16.29 9.11
CA ALA A 101 0.33 -16.09 8.78
C ALA A 101 0.99 -15.04 9.69
N ASP A 102 2.31 -15.00 9.69
CA ASP A 102 3.09 -13.99 10.42
C ASP A 102 2.91 -12.60 9.80
N VAL A 103 2.83 -12.56 8.45
CA VAL A 103 2.63 -11.34 7.66
C VAL A 103 1.37 -11.45 6.83
N VAL A 104 0.54 -10.41 6.88
CA VAL A 104 -0.71 -10.30 6.11
C VAL A 104 -0.59 -9.15 5.13
N VAL A 105 -0.62 -9.44 3.84
CA VAL A 105 -0.74 -8.41 2.80
C VAL A 105 -2.23 -8.15 2.58
N ASN A 106 -2.72 -7.00 3.03
CA ASN A 106 -4.10 -6.57 2.75
C ASN A 106 -4.13 -5.73 1.48
N ALA A 107 -4.42 -6.39 0.36
CA ALA A 107 -4.56 -5.82 -0.98
C ALA A 107 -6.02 -5.81 -1.46
N VAL A 108 -6.98 -5.81 -0.54
CA VAL A 108 -8.42 -5.68 -0.84
C VAL A 108 -8.74 -4.24 -1.15
N ASP A 109 -9.51 -4.00 -2.20
CA ASP A 109 -9.95 -2.66 -2.56
C ASP A 109 -11.11 -2.17 -1.67
N SER A 110 -11.21 -0.85 -1.48
CA SER A 110 -12.33 -0.19 -0.82
C SER A 110 -12.51 -0.62 0.65
N PHE A 111 -13.70 -0.38 1.21
CA PHE A 111 -14.05 -0.71 2.61
C PHE A 111 -14.07 -2.20 2.93
N ALA A 112 -14.14 -3.07 1.92
CA ALA A 112 -14.09 -4.51 2.12
C ALA A 112 -12.76 -4.98 2.75
N GLY A 113 -11.70 -4.17 2.70
CA GLY A 113 -10.43 -4.43 3.36
C GLY A 113 -10.40 -4.18 4.86
N LEU A 114 -11.36 -3.41 5.42
CA LEU A 114 -11.36 -3.07 6.86
C LEU A 114 -11.45 -4.29 7.79
N PRO A 115 -12.35 -5.28 7.58
CA PRO A 115 -12.39 -6.49 8.40
C PRO A 115 -11.07 -7.27 8.39
N VAL A 116 -10.37 -7.31 7.25
CA VAL A 116 -9.05 -7.94 7.10
C VAL A 116 -7.99 -7.19 7.93
N THR A 117 -7.98 -5.85 7.86
CA THR A 117 -7.12 -4.99 8.67
C THR A 117 -7.31 -5.26 10.16
N LEU A 118 -8.56 -5.26 10.63
CA LEU A 118 -8.88 -5.49 12.04
C LEU A 118 -8.50 -6.90 12.49
N ALA A 119 -8.83 -7.93 11.69
CA ALA A 119 -8.50 -9.32 12.02
C ALA A 119 -6.99 -9.55 12.15
N ALA A 120 -6.18 -9.02 11.22
CA ALA A 120 -4.74 -9.12 11.27
C ALA A 120 -4.16 -8.47 12.54
N LEU A 121 -4.56 -7.24 12.84
CA LEU A 121 -4.07 -6.53 14.02
C LEU A 121 -4.55 -7.15 15.33
N GLN A 122 -5.81 -7.60 15.41
CA GLN A 122 -6.35 -8.31 16.57
C GLN A 122 -5.61 -9.63 16.85
N ALA A 123 -5.17 -10.30 15.80
CA ALA A 123 -4.37 -11.52 15.89
C ALA A 123 -2.88 -11.28 16.19
N GLY A 124 -2.48 -10.03 16.39
CA GLY A 124 -1.07 -9.67 16.65
C GLY A 124 -0.15 -9.95 15.46
N ARG A 125 -0.65 -9.80 14.23
CA ARG A 125 0.12 -10.08 13.01
C ARG A 125 0.74 -8.80 12.46
N ARG A 126 1.83 -8.96 11.67
CA ARG A 126 2.31 -7.86 10.84
C ARG A 126 1.35 -7.66 9.68
N LEU A 127 0.82 -6.46 9.57
CA LEU A 127 -0.06 -6.03 8.49
C LEU A 127 0.73 -5.19 7.49
N ALA A 128 1.03 -5.76 6.31
CA ALA A 128 1.49 -5.03 5.13
C ALA A 128 0.26 -4.41 4.46
N LEU A 129 -0.02 -3.14 4.80
CA LEU A 129 -1.27 -2.47 4.45
C LEU A 129 -1.18 -1.76 3.11
N ALA A 130 -1.88 -2.29 2.09
CA ALA A 130 -2.11 -1.61 0.82
C ALA A 130 -3.52 -1.00 0.72
N ASN A 131 -4.44 -1.41 1.59
CA ASN A 131 -5.81 -0.87 1.66
C ASN A 131 -5.84 0.43 2.46
N LYS A 132 -5.63 1.57 1.78
CA LYS A 132 -5.61 2.89 2.42
C LYS A 132 -6.97 3.28 3.02
N GLN A 133 -8.08 2.80 2.45
CA GLN A 133 -9.44 3.13 2.90
C GLN A 133 -9.71 2.67 4.35
N SER A 134 -9.07 1.60 4.83
CA SER A 134 -9.16 1.16 6.22
C SER A 134 -8.73 2.23 7.21
N LEU A 135 -7.70 3.01 6.90
CA LEU A 135 -7.23 4.09 7.76
C LEU A 135 -7.97 5.40 7.50
N ILE A 136 -8.18 5.76 6.24
CA ILE A 136 -8.84 7.03 5.88
C ILE A 136 -10.26 7.10 6.45
N ALA A 137 -11.03 6.03 6.28
CA ALA A 137 -12.44 6.01 6.70
C ALA A 137 -12.67 5.51 8.12
N ALA A 138 -11.76 4.69 8.64
CA ALA A 138 -11.92 4.02 9.92
C ALA A 138 -10.68 4.10 10.82
N GLY A 139 -9.81 5.08 10.63
CA GLY A 139 -8.60 5.28 11.44
C GLY A 139 -8.87 5.18 12.94
N PRO A 140 -9.81 5.95 13.52
CA PRO A 140 -10.13 5.86 14.94
C PRO A 140 -10.57 4.46 15.40
N VAL A 141 -11.14 3.64 14.52
CA VAL A 141 -11.52 2.25 14.82
C VAL A 141 -10.31 1.32 14.77
N VAL A 142 -9.36 1.58 13.87
CA VAL A 142 -8.15 0.76 13.69
C VAL A 142 -7.10 1.05 14.78
N GLN A 143 -6.94 2.33 15.18
CA GLN A 143 -5.89 2.76 16.12
C GLN A 143 -5.79 1.90 17.39
N PRO A 144 -6.86 1.53 18.11
CA PRO A 144 -6.75 0.72 19.33
C PRO A 144 -6.10 -0.65 19.09
N TYR A 145 -6.30 -1.26 17.93
CA TYR A 145 -5.78 -2.57 17.59
C TYR A 145 -4.29 -2.58 17.23
N ARG A 146 -3.72 -1.42 16.91
CA ARG A 146 -2.26 -1.28 16.72
C ARG A 146 -1.47 -1.50 18.02
N ALA A 147 -2.14 -1.39 19.16
CA ALA A 147 -1.54 -1.69 20.48
C ALA A 147 -1.62 -3.17 20.87
N THR A 148 -2.23 -4.03 20.04
CA THR A 148 -2.27 -5.47 20.30
C THR A 148 -0.84 -6.03 20.34
N PRO A 149 -0.48 -6.84 21.35
CA PRO A 149 0.86 -7.44 21.40
C PRO A 149 1.20 -8.23 20.13
N GLY A 150 2.32 -7.91 19.51
CA GLY A 150 2.77 -8.50 18.24
C GLY A 150 2.19 -7.85 16.99
N ALA A 151 1.16 -7.01 17.10
CA ALA A 151 0.63 -6.29 15.95
C ALA A 151 1.65 -5.24 15.46
N GLU A 152 1.86 -5.22 14.15
CA GLU A 152 2.73 -4.27 13.49
C GLU A 152 2.06 -3.84 12.17
N LEU A 153 1.94 -2.54 11.94
CA LEU A 153 1.38 -2.01 10.70
C LEU A 153 2.49 -1.36 9.89
N VAL A 154 2.76 -1.92 8.70
CA VAL A 154 3.78 -1.43 7.77
C VAL A 154 3.08 -1.04 6.47
N PRO A 155 3.19 0.22 6.02
CA PRO A 155 2.49 0.67 4.82
C PRO A 155 3.13 0.12 3.55
N VAL A 156 2.27 -0.25 2.58
CA VAL A 156 2.64 -0.68 1.23
C VAL A 156 2.52 0.46 0.23
N ASP A 157 1.63 1.44 0.46
CA ASP A 157 1.58 2.64 -0.38
C ASP A 157 2.98 3.26 -0.48
N SER A 158 3.45 3.57 -1.69
CA SER A 158 4.86 3.89 -1.97
C SER A 158 5.35 5.10 -1.18
N GLU A 159 4.52 6.12 -1.04
CA GLU A 159 4.83 7.34 -0.32
C GLU A 159 4.92 7.11 1.19
N HIS A 160 3.98 6.37 1.75
CA HIS A 160 3.99 6.03 3.18
C HIS A 160 5.08 5.03 3.53
N CYS A 161 5.35 4.07 2.65
CA CYS A 161 6.51 3.17 2.76
C CYS A 161 7.82 3.98 2.81
N ALA A 162 7.94 5.01 1.98
CA ALA A 162 9.10 5.91 1.97
C ALA A 162 9.23 6.68 3.28
N ILE A 163 8.13 7.26 3.79
CA ILE A 163 8.10 7.94 5.07
C ILE A 163 8.50 7.00 6.21
N HIS A 164 7.92 5.80 6.24
CA HIS A 164 8.23 4.78 7.25
C HIS A 164 9.74 4.44 7.27
N GLN A 165 10.37 4.31 6.09
CA GLN A 165 11.80 4.09 5.97
C GLN A 165 12.62 5.27 6.49
N CYS A 166 12.22 6.51 6.19
CA CYS A 166 12.92 7.70 6.67
C CYS A 166 12.78 7.87 8.20
N LEU A 167 11.61 7.58 8.76
CA LEU A 167 11.35 7.63 10.20
C LEU A 167 12.17 6.60 10.98
N ALA A 168 12.60 5.50 10.37
CA ALA A 168 13.48 4.52 11.00
C ALA A 168 14.86 5.09 11.39
N ALA A 169 15.25 6.25 10.87
CA ALA A 169 16.44 6.98 11.31
C ALA A 169 16.31 7.52 12.73
N GLY A 170 15.07 7.67 13.24
CA GLY A 170 14.78 8.23 14.56
C GLY A 170 14.95 9.75 14.61
N GLY A 171 14.50 10.35 15.71
CA GLY A 171 14.59 11.79 15.96
C GLY A 171 13.23 12.49 15.87
N PRO A 172 13.12 13.72 16.38
CA PRO A 172 11.89 14.50 16.34
C PRO A 172 11.63 15.04 14.95
N VAL A 173 10.42 14.76 14.42
CA VAL A 173 9.98 15.14 13.10
C VAL A 173 9.39 16.55 13.12
N ALA A 174 9.82 17.41 12.20
CA ALA A 174 9.22 18.72 11.98
C ALA A 174 8.02 18.61 11.02
N ARG A 175 8.20 17.91 9.88
CA ARG A 175 7.15 17.66 8.89
C ARG A 175 7.50 16.49 7.98
N ILE A 176 6.49 15.99 7.29
CA ILE A 176 6.66 15.06 6.18
C ILE A 176 6.26 15.75 4.87
N VAL A 177 6.92 15.36 3.78
CA VAL A 177 6.65 15.88 2.44
C VAL A 177 6.33 14.71 1.52
N ILE A 178 5.07 14.59 1.16
CA ILE A 178 4.56 13.56 0.25
C ILE A 178 4.75 14.03 -1.19
N THR A 179 5.36 13.20 -2.03
CA THR A 179 5.51 13.52 -3.46
C THR A 179 4.31 13.05 -4.27
N ALA A 180 3.97 13.78 -5.31
CA ALA A 180 2.94 13.44 -6.28
C ALA A 180 3.53 13.45 -7.70
N SER A 181 3.15 12.52 -8.57
CA SER A 181 3.51 12.59 -10.00
C SER A 181 2.88 13.82 -10.68
N GLY A 182 1.77 14.32 -10.14
CA GLY A 182 0.93 15.36 -10.71
C GLY A 182 -0.13 14.84 -11.67
N GLY A 183 -0.16 13.52 -11.90
CA GLY A 183 -1.15 12.87 -12.75
C GLY A 183 -1.05 13.22 -14.25
N PRO A 184 -1.97 12.73 -15.09
CA PRO A 184 -1.95 12.93 -16.55
C PRO A 184 -2.27 14.37 -16.98
N PHE A 185 -2.86 15.17 -16.10
CA PHE A 185 -3.31 16.53 -16.43
C PHE A 185 -2.43 17.63 -15.84
N ARG A 186 -1.28 17.28 -15.30
CA ARG A 186 -0.33 18.26 -14.76
C ARG A 186 -0.02 19.37 -15.74
N GLY A 187 -0.14 20.63 -15.26
CA GLY A 187 0.12 21.84 -16.05
C GLY A 187 -1.06 22.29 -16.92
N ARG A 188 -2.22 21.62 -16.87
CA ARG A 188 -3.44 22.09 -17.51
C ARG A 188 -4.19 23.06 -16.59
N SER A 189 -4.76 24.10 -17.20
CA SER A 189 -5.65 25.04 -16.51
C SER A 189 -7.01 24.42 -16.19
N ALA A 190 -7.76 25.01 -15.24
CA ALA A 190 -9.11 24.58 -14.91
C ALA A 190 -10.07 24.58 -16.12
N ASP A 191 -9.90 25.52 -17.07
CA ASP A 191 -10.72 25.55 -18.30
C ASP A 191 -10.41 24.40 -19.24
N GLU A 192 -9.14 24.02 -19.40
CA GLU A 192 -8.75 22.85 -20.19
C GLU A 192 -9.24 21.54 -19.59
N LEU A 193 -9.34 21.46 -18.25
CA LEU A 193 -9.83 20.28 -17.55
C LEU A 193 -11.32 20.02 -17.75
N ARG A 194 -12.12 21.02 -18.15
CA ARG A 194 -13.56 20.85 -18.44
C ARG A 194 -13.86 19.93 -19.62
N HIS A 195 -12.87 19.68 -20.45
CA HIS A 195 -13.03 18.94 -21.72
C HIS A 195 -12.24 17.62 -21.74
N VAL A 196 -11.67 17.19 -20.60
CA VAL A 196 -10.95 15.94 -20.53
C VAL A 196 -11.90 14.75 -20.56
N THR A 197 -11.44 13.62 -21.13
CA THR A 197 -12.21 12.38 -21.20
C THR A 197 -11.75 11.39 -20.15
N VAL A 198 -12.57 10.36 -19.91
CA VAL A 198 -12.23 9.25 -19.01
C VAL A 198 -10.96 8.52 -19.48
N GLU A 199 -10.83 8.31 -20.79
CA GLU A 199 -9.67 7.66 -21.39
C GLU A 199 -8.38 8.45 -21.13
N GLN A 200 -8.46 9.78 -21.19
CA GLN A 200 -7.32 10.66 -20.85
C GLN A 200 -6.99 10.61 -19.36
N ALA A 201 -7.99 10.54 -18.49
CA ALA A 201 -7.80 10.42 -17.05
C ALA A 201 -7.17 9.06 -16.67
N LEU A 202 -7.49 7.98 -17.40
CA LEU A 202 -6.92 6.66 -17.20
C LEU A 202 -5.50 6.49 -17.78
N ALA A 203 -5.00 7.44 -18.57
CA ALA A 203 -3.67 7.40 -19.17
C ALA A 203 -2.60 8.00 -18.23
N HIS A 204 -2.30 7.31 -17.12
CA HIS A 204 -1.27 7.79 -16.18
C HIS A 204 0.14 7.70 -16.79
N PRO A 205 0.97 8.79 -16.69
CA PRO A 205 2.25 8.85 -17.41
C PRO A 205 3.35 7.95 -16.83
N THR A 206 3.26 7.54 -15.56
CA THR A 206 4.36 6.85 -14.84
C THR A 206 3.92 5.51 -14.26
N TRP A 207 2.72 5.44 -13.66
CA TRP A 207 2.25 4.29 -12.91
C TRP A 207 1.20 3.48 -13.69
N SER A 208 1.30 2.15 -13.61
CA SER A 208 0.24 1.24 -14.04
C SER A 208 -0.58 0.83 -12.80
N MET A 209 -1.73 1.43 -12.62
CA MET A 209 -2.60 1.27 -11.43
C MET A 209 -3.99 0.80 -11.84
N GLY A 210 -4.79 0.36 -10.85
CA GLY A 210 -6.22 0.13 -11.06
C GLY A 210 -6.96 1.41 -11.47
N PRO A 211 -8.12 1.29 -12.13
CA PRO A 211 -8.86 2.45 -12.66
C PRO A 211 -9.18 3.51 -11.62
N GLN A 212 -9.59 3.13 -10.42
CA GLN A 212 -9.92 4.06 -9.34
C GLN A 212 -8.70 4.91 -8.95
N ASN A 213 -7.58 4.29 -8.60
CA ASN A 213 -6.36 5.02 -8.23
C ASN A 213 -5.84 5.92 -9.36
N THR A 214 -6.05 5.52 -10.61
CA THR A 214 -5.66 6.31 -11.78
C THR A 214 -6.52 7.57 -11.89
N ILE A 215 -7.84 7.46 -11.71
CA ILE A 215 -8.76 8.61 -11.67
C ILE A 215 -8.44 9.52 -10.48
N ASP A 216 -8.24 8.95 -9.29
CA ASP A 216 -7.88 9.71 -8.09
C ASP A 216 -6.56 10.47 -8.27
N SER A 217 -5.59 9.86 -8.95
CA SER A 217 -4.33 10.53 -9.31
C SER A 217 -4.55 11.70 -10.29
N SER A 218 -5.47 11.55 -11.24
CA SER A 218 -5.76 12.58 -12.25
C SER A 218 -6.34 13.86 -11.67
N THR A 219 -6.92 13.81 -10.48
CA THR A 219 -7.57 14.90 -9.76
C THR A 219 -6.77 15.40 -8.54
N LEU A 220 -5.63 14.80 -8.26
CA LEU A 220 -4.90 14.89 -6.97
C LEU A 220 -5.70 14.38 -5.76
N MET A 221 -6.84 13.70 -5.95
CA MET A 221 -7.58 13.07 -4.86
C MET A 221 -6.75 11.96 -4.21
N ASN A 222 -6.06 11.12 -4.99
CA ASN A 222 -5.20 10.09 -4.41
C ASN A 222 -4.21 10.69 -3.41
N LYS A 223 -3.60 11.82 -3.76
CA LYS A 223 -2.66 12.52 -2.86
C LYS A 223 -3.37 13.12 -1.65
N GLY A 224 -4.59 13.61 -1.83
CA GLY A 224 -5.43 14.06 -0.72
C GLY A 224 -5.77 12.92 0.26
N LEU A 225 -6.11 11.75 -0.26
CA LEU A 225 -6.35 10.55 0.56
C LEU A 225 -5.09 10.13 1.31
N GLU A 226 -3.94 10.21 0.68
CA GLU A 226 -2.66 9.90 1.30
C GLU A 226 -2.27 10.89 2.42
N VAL A 227 -2.66 12.16 2.34
CA VAL A 227 -2.49 13.13 3.44
C VAL A 227 -3.25 12.66 4.70
N ILE A 228 -4.48 12.18 4.52
CA ILE A 228 -5.29 11.66 5.63
C ILE A 228 -4.68 10.36 6.17
N GLU A 229 -4.27 9.46 5.29
CA GLU A 229 -3.61 8.21 5.68
C GLU A 229 -2.30 8.48 6.43
N ALA A 230 -1.50 9.46 6.01
CA ALA A 230 -0.26 9.85 6.70
C ALA A 230 -0.52 10.35 8.12
N HIS A 231 -1.56 11.16 8.31
CA HIS A 231 -2.00 11.58 9.65
C HIS A 231 -2.31 10.37 10.54
N GLU A 232 -3.09 9.42 10.04
CA GLU A 232 -3.49 8.22 10.78
C GLU A 232 -2.32 7.25 11.03
N LEU A 233 -1.40 7.13 10.08
CA LEU A 233 -0.24 6.24 10.20
C LEU A 233 0.78 6.76 11.21
N PHE A 234 1.13 8.04 11.11
CA PHE A 234 2.30 8.61 11.77
C PHE A 234 1.96 9.56 12.93
N GLY A 235 0.67 9.89 13.11
CA GLY A 235 0.20 10.73 14.22
C GLY A 235 0.64 12.20 14.12
N LEU A 236 0.94 12.68 12.92
CA LEU A 236 1.32 14.07 12.66
C LEU A 236 0.09 14.93 12.36
N ASP A 237 0.11 16.18 12.83
CA ASP A 237 -0.94 17.14 12.48
C ASP A 237 -0.94 17.43 10.97
N TYR A 238 -2.10 17.76 10.41
CA TYR A 238 -2.24 18.08 8.99
C TYR A 238 -1.35 19.21 8.53
N ASP A 239 -1.00 20.15 9.41
CA ASP A 239 -0.10 21.28 9.11
C ASP A 239 1.38 20.83 9.01
N ALA A 240 1.70 19.65 9.50
CA ALA A 240 3.02 19.01 9.37
C ALA A 240 3.08 18.00 8.19
N VAL A 241 2.04 17.92 7.38
CA VAL A 241 1.97 17.07 6.18
C VAL A 241 1.89 17.99 4.96
N GLU A 242 2.94 18.03 4.15
CA GLU A 242 3.00 18.82 2.93
C GLU A 242 2.97 17.94 1.69
N VAL A 243 2.57 18.50 0.56
CA VAL A 243 2.57 17.84 -0.75
C VAL A 243 3.39 18.63 -1.73
N VAL A 244 4.25 17.96 -2.49
CA VAL A 244 4.98 18.52 -3.63
C VAL A 244 4.78 17.66 -4.87
N VAL A 245 4.76 18.27 -6.03
CA VAL A 245 4.72 17.56 -7.31
C VAL A 245 6.14 17.22 -7.73
N HIS A 246 6.41 15.91 -7.94
CA HIS A 246 7.66 15.35 -8.41
C HIS A 246 7.40 14.41 -9.60
N PRO A 247 7.46 14.92 -10.84
CA PRO A 247 7.01 14.22 -12.03
C PRO A 247 7.70 12.88 -12.31
N GLN A 248 8.97 12.79 -11.95
CA GLN A 248 9.77 11.59 -12.21
C GLN A 248 9.42 10.42 -11.28
N SER A 249 8.74 10.68 -10.16
CA SER A 249 8.37 9.67 -9.15
C SER A 249 9.56 8.81 -8.68
N ILE A 250 10.77 9.38 -8.64
CA ILE A 250 11.99 8.74 -8.13
C ILE A 250 12.11 8.95 -6.62
N VAL A 251 11.84 10.18 -6.14
CA VAL A 251 11.68 10.46 -4.72
C VAL A 251 10.25 10.15 -4.35
N HIS A 252 10.03 9.16 -3.47
CA HIS A 252 8.69 8.74 -3.09
C HIS A 252 8.12 9.56 -1.93
N SER A 253 8.93 9.99 -0.98
CA SER A 253 8.59 10.98 0.05
C SER A 253 9.84 11.41 0.81
N MET A 254 9.67 12.43 1.65
CA MET A 254 10.74 12.99 2.50
C MET A 254 10.23 13.23 3.92
N VAL A 255 11.15 13.17 4.88
CA VAL A 255 10.92 13.55 6.28
C VAL A 255 11.93 14.62 6.65
N GLU A 256 11.45 15.77 7.09
CA GLU A 256 12.27 16.84 7.65
C GLU A 256 12.24 16.75 9.18
N PHE A 257 13.41 16.72 9.76
CA PHE A 257 13.60 16.68 11.23
C PHE A 257 13.74 18.09 11.81
N THR A 258 13.56 18.21 13.12
CA THR A 258 13.61 19.53 13.81
C THR A 258 14.98 20.22 13.77
N ASP A 259 16.04 19.47 13.45
CA ASP A 259 17.39 20.01 13.23
C ASP A 259 17.58 20.58 11.80
N GLY A 260 16.56 20.49 10.96
CA GLY A 260 16.58 20.94 9.56
C GLY A 260 17.11 19.90 8.56
N ALA A 261 17.53 18.72 9.02
CA ALA A 261 17.93 17.65 8.11
C ALA A 261 16.69 17.04 7.42
N THR A 262 16.82 16.77 6.14
CA THR A 262 15.77 16.08 5.36
C THR A 262 16.29 14.75 4.85
N LEU A 263 15.57 13.66 5.15
CA LEU A 263 15.80 12.35 4.58
C LEU A 263 14.75 12.07 3.49
N ALA A 264 15.20 11.47 2.40
CA ALA A 264 14.35 11.08 1.29
C ALA A 264 14.59 9.61 0.94
N GLN A 265 13.52 8.89 0.63
CA GLN A 265 13.62 7.56 0.05
C GLN A 265 13.47 7.67 -1.46
N LEU A 266 14.43 7.07 -2.18
CA LEU A 266 14.48 7.05 -3.62
C LEU A 266 14.49 5.62 -4.13
N SER A 267 13.67 5.34 -5.14
CA SER A 267 13.70 4.08 -5.89
C SER A 267 13.04 4.26 -7.26
N MET A 268 13.13 3.25 -8.11
CA MET A 268 12.31 3.20 -9.31
C MET A 268 10.83 3.06 -8.91
N PRO A 269 9.89 3.57 -9.73
CA PRO A 269 8.45 3.49 -9.47
C PRO A 269 7.93 2.06 -9.69
N ASP A 270 8.19 1.19 -8.73
CA ASP A 270 7.79 -0.23 -8.73
C ASP A 270 7.27 -0.62 -7.34
N MET A 271 6.01 -1.03 -7.28
CA MET A 271 5.36 -1.38 -6.01
C MET A 271 6.00 -2.59 -5.32
N ARG A 272 6.69 -3.47 -6.06
CA ARG A 272 7.35 -4.65 -5.48
C ARG A 272 8.44 -4.27 -4.47
N MET A 273 9.05 -3.10 -4.62
CA MET A 273 9.99 -2.58 -3.61
C MET A 273 9.26 -2.30 -2.28
N ALA A 274 8.16 -1.59 -2.32
CA ALA A 274 7.39 -1.23 -1.12
C ALA A 274 6.71 -2.47 -0.50
N ILE A 275 6.16 -3.35 -1.33
CA ILE A 275 5.59 -4.64 -0.91
C ILE A 275 6.66 -5.49 -0.22
N GLY A 276 7.82 -5.65 -0.85
CA GLY A 276 8.92 -6.44 -0.32
C GLY A 276 9.47 -5.88 0.99
N TYR A 277 9.55 -4.56 1.10
CA TYR A 277 9.90 -3.89 2.36
C TYR A 277 8.90 -4.19 3.47
N ALA A 278 7.60 -4.05 3.20
CA ALA A 278 6.56 -4.29 4.20
C ALA A 278 6.50 -5.77 4.64
N MET A 279 6.71 -6.70 3.71
CA MET A 279 6.76 -8.12 4.01
C MET A 279 8.01 -8.51 4.81
N ALA A 280 9.17 -7.90 4.53
CA ALA A 280 10.46 -8.26 5.10
C ALA A 280 10.82 -7.48 6.37
N TRP A 281 10.14 -6.37 6.68
CA TRP A 281 10.46 -5.51 7.82
C TRP A 281 10.78 -6.31 9.11
N PRO A 282 11.80 -5.91 9.93
CA PRO A 282 12.68 -4.76 9.78
C PRO A 282 13.84 -4.95 8.78
N ASP A 283 13.96 -6.11 8.18
CA ASP A 283 14.96 -6.39 7.18
C ASP A 283 14.57 -5.83 5.81
N ARG A 284 15.45 -6.07 4.82
CA ARG A 284 15.20 -5.80 3.40
C ARG A 284 15.25 -7.09 2.60
N ILE A 285 14.50 -7.14 1.49
CA ILE A 285 14.64 -8.22 0.50
C ILE A 285 15.97 -8.08 -0.23
N ALA A 286 16.53 -9.19 -0.68
CA ALA A 286 17.78 -9.21 -1.42
C ALA A 286 17.57 -8.94 -2.92
N THR A 287 16.42 -9.36 -3.46
CA THR A 287 16.08 -9.23 -4.87
C THR A 287 15.67 -7.81 -5.24
N PRO A 288 16.39 -7.10 -6.11
CA PRO A 288 16.01 -5.76 -6.54
C PRO A 288 14.97 -5.83 -7.67
N PHE A 289 13.92 -5.01 -7.54
CA PHE A 289 12.92 -4.76 -8.58
C PHE A 289 13.18 -3.41 -9.29
N GLY A 290 14.34 -3.30 -9.92
CA GLY A 290 14.84 -2.09 -10.55
C GLY A 290 15.89 -1.36 -9.70
N ARG A 291 16.71 -0.60 -10.38
CA ARG A 291 17.75 0.25 -9.78
C ARG A 291 17.79 1.58 -10.50
N ILE A 292 18.04 2.65 -9.77
CA ILE A 292 18.24 3.99 -10.37
C ILE A 292 19.57 3.96 -11.15
N ASP A 293 19.50 4.36 -12.42
CA ASP A 293 20.70 4.63 -13.20
C ASP A 293 21.16 6.07 -12.92
N TRP A 294 22.13 6.20 -12.05
CA TRP A 294 22.69 7.50 -11.65
C TRP A 294 23.42 8.23 -12.77
N ASN A 295 23.80 7.55 -13.86
CA ASN A 295 24.41 8.18 -15.02
C ASN A 295 23.35 8.80 -15.96
N ALA A 296 22.15 8.22 -15.99
CA ALA A 296 21.02 8.73 -16.77
C ALA A 296 20.19 9.78 -16.00
N LEU A 297 20.15 9.69 -14.68
CA LEU A 297 19.38 10.60 -13.82
C LEU A 297 20.14 11.94 -13.68
N SER A 298 19.78 12.93 -14.49
CA SER A 298 20.46 14.23 -14.52
C SER A 298 19.92 15.23 -13.51
N ARG A 299 18.62 15.14 -13.13
CA ARG A 299 17.94 16.08 -12.22
C ARG A 299 16.68 15.45 -11.63
N LEU A 300 16.24 16.05 -10.52
CA LEU A 300 14.97 15.79 -9.87
C LEU A 300 14.20 17.11 -9.79
N ASP A 301 12.98 17.13 -10.31
CA ASP A 301 12.17 18.34 -10.39
C ASP A 301 11.09 18.32 -9.30
N PHE A 302 10.89 19.47 -8.65
CA PHE A 302 9.86 19.67 -7.65
C PHE A 302 9.10 20.97 -7.92
N ALA A 303 7.78 20.94 -7.71
CA ALA A 303 6.91 22.10 -7.86
C ALA A 303 5.77 22.05 -6.81
N PRO A 304 5.20 23.19 -6.43
CA PRO A 304 3.98 23.18 -5.61
C PRO A 304 2.81 22.57 -6.39
N PRO A 305 1.85 21.92 -5.70
CA PRO A 305 0.61 21.45 -6.32
C PRO A 305 -0.27 22.66 -6.72
N ASP A 306 -0.91 22.57 -7.87
CA ASP A 306 -1.89 23.56 -8.32
C ASP A 306 -3.26 23.23 -7.70
N THR A 307 -3.57 23.83 -6.55
CA THR A 307 -4.82 23.59 -5.83
C THR A 307 -6.02 24.36 -6.40
N GLU A 308 -5.83 25.30 -7.34
CA GLU A 308 -6.91 25.95 -8.06
C GLU A 308 -7.43 25.04 -9.18
N ALA A 309 -6.53 24.48 -9.99
CA ALA A 309 -6.91 23.54 -11.04
C ALA A 309 -7.33 22.17 -10.45
N PHE A 310 -6.76 21.74 -9.32
CA PHE A 310 -7.00 20.44 -8.68
C PHE A 310 -7.48 20.61 -7.23
N PRO A 311 -8.74 21.00 -7.00
CA PRO A 311 -9.26 21.32 -5.66
C PRO A 311 -9.39 20.13 -4.73
N CYS A 312 -9.33 18.88 -5.23
CA CYS A 312 -9.51 17.67 -4.44
C CYS A 312 -8.48 17.55 -3.31
N LEU A 313 -7.25 18.03 -3.51
CA LEU A 313 -6.24 18.05 -2.45
C LEU A 313 -6.66 18.95 -1.27
N ALA A 314 -7.16 20.15 -1.55
CA ALA A 314 -7.65 21.07 -0.52
C ALA A 314 -8.89 20.51 0.21
N LEU A 315 -9.80 19.85 -0.51
CA LEU A 315 -10.98 19.18 0.06
C LEU A 315 -10.56 18.07 1.03
N ALA A 316 -9.52 17.31 0.70
CA ALA A 316 -9.02 16.24 1.57
C ALA A 316 -8.41 16.80 2.88
N TYR A 317 -7.63 17.87 2.82
CA TYR A 317 -7.16 18.56 4.02
C TYR A 317 -8.31 19.08 4.89
N ALA A 318 -9.34 19.66 4.25
CA ALA A 318 -10.51 20.16 4.97
C ALA A 318 -11.28 19.02 5.66
N ALA A 319 -11.52 17.91 4.95
CA ALA A 319 -12.19 16.74 5.50
C ALA A 319 -11.39 16.11 6.65
N GLY A 320 -10.07 15.99 6.48
CA GLY A 320 -9.18 15.47 7.51
C GLY A 320 -9.22 16.31 8.80
N ARG A 321 -9.06 17.63 8.67
CA ARG A 321 -9.13 18.58 9.81
C ARG A 321 -10.51 18.59 10.48
N GLN A 322 -11.59 18.41 9.73
CA GLN A 322 -12.95 18.30 10.29
C GLN A 322 -13.09 17.02 11.13
N GLY A 323 -12.42 15.92 10.71
CA GLY A 323 -12.48 14.64 11.43
C GLY A 323 -13.86 13.99 11.40
N GLY A 324 -14.10 13.10 12.36
CA GLY A 324 -15.36 12.36 12.48
C GLY A 324 -15.66 11.54 11.22
N GLY A 325 -16.83 11.71 10.62
CA GLY A 325 -17.24 11.01 9.40
C GLY A 325 -16.76 11.68 8.10
N ALA A 326 -16.15 12.88 8.14
CA ALA A 326 -15.81 13.61 6.93
C ALA A 326 -14.80 12.89 6.02
N PRO A 327 -13.73 12.26 6.53
CA PRO A 327 -12.84 11.44 5.70
C PRO A 327 -13.54 10.26 5.02
N ALA A 328 -14.47 9.60 5.73
CA ALA A 328 -15.23 8.48 5.16
C ALA A 328 -16.17 8.95 4.02
N TRP A 329 -16.80 10.11 4.16
CA TRP A 329 -17.62 10.72 3.11
C TRP A 329 -16.81 11.14 1.88
N LEU A 330 -15.56 11.54 2.09
CA LEU A 330 -14.67 11.92 0.98
C LEU A 330 -14.31 10.71 0.09
N VAL A 331 -14.24 9.51 0.69
CA VAL A 331 -13.84 8.27 0.01
C VAL A 331 -15.05 7.56 -0.63
N ALA A 332 -16.25 7.79 -0.11
CA ALA A 332 -17.49 7.18 -0.58
C ALA A 332 -17.98 7.80 -1.89
#